data_9c80e75bbd67ce7132f85169c178a322
#
_entry.id   9c80e75bbd67ce7132f85169c178a322
#
_cell.length_a   1.000
_cell.length_b   1.000
_cell.length_c   1.000
_cell.angle_alpha   90.00
_cell.angle_beta   90.00
_cell.angle_gamma   90.00
#
_symmetry.space_group_name_H-M   'P 1'
#
loop_
_entity.id
_entity.type
_entity.pdbx_description
1 polymer ?
#
loop_
_entity_poly.entity_id
_entity_poly.type
_entity_poly.pdbx_seq_one_letter_code
_entity_poly.pdbx_strand_id
1 'polypeptide(L)'
;AAKDNTDVHRVGDIVVALDKGVESIAQGGDVGELFRYVIKPTVTLPRNESAMLPIVNDPVKGEKVDIFNPAVHGKHPLAGLRLTNTTALHLLQGPVTLFDGGEYAGDARIEDIAPGSTRLISYALDLETEVAVENKAEERETTLLQISKGGLHAKQKISRKTNYTIKNSSDHAKKVLIERPVDPTWKYANPQPAETTRSL
;
A
#
# COMPACT_ATOMS: atom_id res chain seq x y z
N ALA A 1 5.94 28.06 47.41
CA ALA A 1 6.67 26.83 47.24
C ALA A 1 5.81 25.91 46.37
N ALA A 2 6.01 25.95 45.09
CA ALA A 2 5.40 25.01 44.12
C ALA A 2 6.29 23.75 44.09
N LYS A 3 5.73 22.59 44.47
CA LYS A 3 6.36 21.32 44.26
C LYS A 3 6.16 20.96 42.80
N ASP A 4 7.25 20.93 42.05
CA ASP A 4 7.38 20.35 40.77
C ASP A 4 7.31 18.83 40.94
N ASN A 5 6.21 18.22 40.51
CA ASN A 5 5.98 16.79 40.57
C ASN A 5 6.21 16.24 39.15
N THR A 6 7.48 16.07 38.80
CA THR A 6 7.87 15.33 37.60
C THR A 6 7.75 13.84 37.91
N ASP A 7 6.54 13.32 37.82
CA ASP A 7 6.33 11.88 37.78
C ASP A 7 6.93 11.31 36.49
N VAL A 8 7.95 10.49 36.68
CA VAL A 8 8.57 9.68 35.63
C VAL A 8 7.62 8.54 35.32
N HIS A 9 6.83 8.73 34.27
CA HIS A 9 5.86 7.74 33.87
C HIS A 9 6.48 6.57 33.10
N ARG A 10 6.00 5.38 33.39
CA ARG A 10 6.40 4.07 32.82
C ARG A 10 6.01 3.97 31.35
N VAL A 11 6.52 2.95 30.67
CA VAL A 11 6.41 2.61 29.23
C VAL A 11 5.04 2.91 28.56
N GLY A 12 3.93 2.99 29.30
CA GLY A 12 2.63 3.40 28.78
C GLY A 12 2.51 4.88 28.39
N ASP A 13 3.33 5.76 28.93
CA ASP A 13 3.24 7.20 28.71
C ASP A 13 4.03 7.69 27.48
N ILE A 14 4.91 6.86 26.96
CA ILE A 14 5.62 7.17 25.69
C ILE A 14 4.63 7.24 24.53
N VAL A 15 3.54 6.47 24.59
CA VAL A 15 2.47 6.50 23.57
C VAL A 15 1.69 7.81 23.62
N VAL A 16 1.52 8.40 24.81
CA VAL A 16 0.83 9.69 24.98
C VAL A 16 1.73 10.86 24.56
N ALA A 17 3.04 10.71 24.65
CA ALA A 17 4.00 11.72 24.19
C ALA A 17 4.07 11.81 22.66
N LEU A 18 3.75 10.76 21.93
CA LEU A 18 3.66 10.76 20.47
C LEU A 18 2.59 11.72 19.93
N ASP A 19 1.50 11.92 20.69
CA ASP A 19 0.44 12.87 20.34
C ASP A 19 0.86 14.35 20.47
N LYS A 20 2.01 14.64 21.12
CA LYS A 20 2.58 15.99 21.30
C LYS A 20 3.74 16.31 20.37
N GLY A 21 3.93 15.55 19.28
CA GLY A 21 4.94 15.84 18.26
C GLY A 21 6.37 15.53 18.73
N VAL A 22 6.65 14.25 18.94
CA VAL A 22 8.03 13.77 19.15
C VAL A 22 8.81 13.99 17.86
N GLU A 23 9.84 14.83 17.89
CA GLU A 23 10.73 15.05 16.74
C GLU A 23 11.55 13.78 16.43
N SER A 24 11.86 13.58 15.15
CA SER A 24 12.80 12.52 14.74
C SER A 24 14.16 12.75 15.39
N ILE A 25 14.65 11.75 16.11
CA ILE A 25 15.93 11.84 16.81
C ILE A 25 17.08 11.23 16.01
N ALA A 26 16.79 10.67 14.84
CA ALA A 26 17.77 10.06 13.96
C ALA A 26 18.04 10.90 12.71
N GLN A 27 19.26 10.81 12.20
CA GLN A 27 19.62 11.27 10.86
C GLN A 27 19.96 10.08 9.99
N GLY A 28 19.34 10.04 8.82
CA GLY A 28 19.65 9.04 7.80
C GLY A 28 20.82 9.48 6.92
N GLY A 29 21.55 8.54 6.38
CA GLY A 29 22.60 8.78 5.41
C GLY A 29 22.90 7.53 4.61
N ASP A 30 23.21 7.72 3.32
CA ASP A 30 23.65 6.66 2.44
C ASP A 30 25.08 6.24 2.77
N VAL A 31 25.30 4.93 2.85
CA VAL A 31 26.62 4.33 2.98
C VAL A 31 26.77 3.26 1.89
N GLY A 32 27.08 3.71 0.69
CA GLY A 32 27.09 2.83 -0.48
C GLY A 32 25.66 2.35 -0.83
N GLU A 33 25.46 1.04 -0.87
CA GLU A 33 24.14 0.41 -1.07
C GLU A 33 23.33 0.25 0.24
N LEU A 34 23.89 0.67 1.38
CA LEU A 34 23.28 0.53 2.69
C LEU A 34 22.80 1.89 3.19
N PHE A 35 21.64 1.88 3.84
CA PHE A 35 21.08 3.04 4.51
C PHE A 35 21.29 2.96 6.01
N ARG A 36 21.80 4.03 6.63
CA ARG A 36 22.13 4.10 8.06
C ARG A 36 21.35 5.21 8.74
N TYR A 37 20.75 4.89 9.86
CA TYR A 37 20.17 5.86 10.80
C TYR A 37 21.14 6.08 11.97
N VAL A 38 21.46 7.33 12.25
CA VAL A 38 22.30 7.71 13.38
C VAL A 38 21.44 8.48 14.38
N ILE A 39 21.28 7.91 15.57
CA ILE A 39 20.59 8.56 16.69
C ILE A 39 21.56 9.55 17.31
N LYS A 40 21.22 10.86 17.27
CA LYS A 40 22.10 11.92 17.77
C LYS A 40 22.13 12.05 19.28
N PRO A 41 20.99 12.05 20.01
CA PRO A 41 21.01 12.12 21.45
C PRO A 41 21.54 10.82 22.04
N THR A 42 22.34 10.92 23.08
CA THR A 42 22.76 9.76 23.89
C THR A 42 21.56 9.22 24.63
N VAL A 43 21.29 7.93 24.47
CA VAL A 43 20.21 7.24 25.17
C VAL A 43 20.82 6.37 26.28
N THR A 44 20.38 6.59 27.51
CA THR A 44 20.76 5.74 28.65
C THR A 44 19.74 4.63 28.78
N LEU A 45 20.18 3.40 28.60
CA LEU A 45 19.35 2.21 28.74
C LEU A 45 19.82 1.40 29.95
N PRO A 46 19.03 1.29 31.03
CA PRO A 46 19.35 0.46 32.16
C PRO A 46 19.46 -1.03 31.77
N ARG A 47 20.17 -1.78 32.57
CA ARG A 47 20.35 -3.22 32.34
C ARG A 47 19.00 -3.94 32.44
N ASN A 48 18.71 -4.82 31.47
CA ASN A 48 17.45 -5.59 31.34
C ASN A 48 16.20 -4.74 31.02
N GLU A 49 16.39 -3.53 30.50
CA GLU A 49 15.30 -2.72 29.98
C GLU A 49 15.43 -2.56 28.46
N SER A 50 14.32 -2.28 27.80
CA SER A 50 14.26 -1.95 26.36
C SER A 50 13.58 -0.61 26.19
N ALA A 51 14.01 0.15 25.17
CA ALA A 51 13.40 1.41 24.80
C ALA A 51 13.02 1.40 23.31
N MET A 52 11.88 1.98 23.00
CA MET A 52 11.47 2.27 21.63
C MET A 52 11.83 3.71 21.32
N LEU A 53 12.64 3.90 20.28
CA LEU A 53 13.10 5.21 19.86
C LEU A 53 12.49 5.58 18.52
N PRO A 54 11.85 6.76 18.36
CA PRO A 54 11.34 7.22 17.10
C PRO A 54 12.49 7.57 16.15
N ILE A 55 12.67 6.78 15.10
CA ILE A 55 13.71 7.01 14.10
C ILE A 55 13.23 8.03 13.07
N VAL A 56 11.98 7.90 12.63
CA VAL A 56 11.33 8.78 11.68
C VAL A 56 9.99 9.21 12.28
N ASN A 57 9.75 10.51 12.33
CA ASN A 57 8.48 11.11 12.74
C ASN A 57 8.15 12.29 11.82
N ASP A 58 8.13 12.01 10.53
CA ASP A 58 7.86 13.00 9.50
C ASP A 58 6.52 12.72 8.84
N PRO A 59 5.79 13.73 8.39
CA PRO A 59 4.57 13.55 7.66
C PRO A 59 4.83 12.87 6.31
N VAL A 60 4.04 11.86 6.00
CA VAL A 60 4.04 11.15 4.71
C VAL A 60 2.71 11.36 4.00
N LYS A 61 2.73 11.28 2.67
CA LYS A 61 1.49 11.40 1.90
C LYS A 61 0.78 10.06 1.85
N GLY A 62 -0.44 10.01 2.39
CA GLY A 62 -1.33 8.86 2.34
C GLY A 62 -2.63 9.17 1.60
N GLU A 63 -3.11 8.24 0.78
CA GLU A 63 -4.42 8.29 0.13
C GLU A 63 -5.16 6.99 0.46
N LYS A 64 -6.34 7.08 1.07
CA LYS A 64 -7.18 5.90 1.33
C LYS A 64 -7.70 5.35 0.01
N VAL A 65 -7.59 4.06 -0.17
CA VAL A 65 -8.05 3.34 -1.36
C VAL A 65 -8.55 1.95 -0.97
N ASP A 66 -9.49 1.43 -1.72
CA ASP A 66 -9.88 0.02 -1.62
C ASP A 66 -9.19 -0.75 -2.74
N ILE A 67 -8.56 -1.85 -2.41
CA ILE A 67 -7.78 -2.67 -3.34
C ILE A 67 -8.54 -3.97 -3.59
N PHE A 68 -9.12 -4.13 -4.77
CA PHE A 68 -9.79 -5.35 -5.16
C PHE A 68 -8.89 -6.23 -6.01
N ASN A 69 -8.54 -7.38 -5.46
CA ASN A 69 -7.83 -8.45 -6.17
C ASN A 69 -8.63 -9.75 -6.03
N PRO A 70 -9.23 -10.25 -7.11
CA PRO A 70 -10.06 -11.46 -7.06
C PRO A 70 -9.28 -12.73 -6.66
N ALA A 71 -7.95 -12.72 -6.77
CA ALA A 71 -7.11 -13.83 -6.29
C ALA A 71 -6.94 -13.83 -4.76
N VAL A 72 -7.11 -12.68 -4.11
CA VAL A 72 -7.02 -12.53 -2.65
C VAL A 72 -8.40 -12.70 -2.01
N HIS A 73 -9.39 -11.94 -2.49
CA HIS A 73 -10.77 -12.05 -2.01
C HIS A 73 -11.76 -11.85 -3.16
N GLY A 74 -12.66 -12.82 -3.35
CA GLY A 74 -13.55 -12.87 -4.52
C GLY A 74 -14.71 -11.87 -4.53
N LYS A 75 -15.02 -11.24 -3.38
CA LYS A 75 -16.21 -10.39 -3.22
C LYS A 75 -15.92 -9.00 -2.67
N HIS A 76 -15.08 -8.89 -1.66
CA HIS A 76 -14.80 -7.65 -0.95
C HIS A 76 -13.38 -7.16 -1.25
N PRO A 77 -13.17 -5.85 -1.45
CA PRO A 77 -11.85 -5.28 -1.54
C PRO A 77 -11.18 -5.23 -0.17
N LEU A 78 -9.88 -5.04 -0.17
CA LEU A 78 -9.11 -4.72 1.03
C LEU A 78 -9.07 -3.22 1.21
N ALA A 79 -9.40 -2.73 2.41
CA ALA A 79 -9.11 -1.36 2.80
C ALA A 79 -7.59 -1.16 2.80
N GLY A 80 -7.14 -0.14 2.12
CA GLY A 80 -5.72 0.09 1.89
C GLY A 80 -5.35 1.56 1.90
N LEU A 81 -4.06 1.77 1.83
CA LEU A 81 -3.43 3.06 1.78
C LEU A 81 -2.43 3.11 0.62
N ARG A 82 -2.55 4.10 -0.24
CA ARG A 82 -1.49 4.46 -1.18
C ARG A 82 -0.53 5.39 -0.44
N LEU A 83 0.58 4.85 0.04
CA LEU A 83 1.59 5.56 0.81
C LEU A 83 2.71 6.05 -0.11
N THR A 84 2.97 7.36 -0.11
CA THR A 84 4.12 7.96 -0.78
C THR A 84 5.09 8.46 0.27
N ASN A 85 6.32 7.97 0.21
CA ASN A 85 7.38 8.45 1.08
C ASN A 85 7.84 9.84 0.62
N THR A 86 7.34 10.86 1.28
CA THR A 86 7.71 12.27 1.02
C THR A 86 8.89 12.74 1.85
N THR A 87 9.44 11.86 2.69
CA THR A 87 10.62 12.17 3.51
C THR A 87 11.92 11.98 2.72
N ALA A 88 13.02 12.49 3.23
CA ALA A 88 14.36 12.26 2.68
C ALA A 88 14.97 10.93 3.16
N LEU A 89 14.27 10.17 3.99
CA LEU A 89 14.74 8.94 4.62
C LEU A 89 14.12 7.70 3.97
N HIS A 90 14.84 6.60 3.91
CA HIS A 90 14.24 5.31 3.60
C HIS A 90 13.32 4.85 4.72
N LEU A 91 12.11 4.42 4.40
CA LEU A 91 11.25 3.72 5.36
C LEU A 91 11.58 2.24 5.27
N LEU A 92 12.11 1.68 6.34
CA LEU A 92 12.51 0.28 6.38
C LEU A 92 11.30 -0.65 6.45
N GLN A 93 11.44 -1.83 5.87
CA GLN A 93 10.43 -2.86 5.92
C GLN A 93 10.11 -3.26 7.37
N GLY A 94 8.85 -3.52 7.63
CA GLY A 94 8.41 -3.96 8.95
C GLY A 94 6.90 -3.95 9.13
N PRO A 95 6.43 -4.38 10.30
CA PRO A 95 5.03 -4.24 10.67
C PRO A 95 4.69 -2.76 10.93
N VAL A 96 3.50 -2.36 10.53
CA VAL A 96 2.93 -1.04 10.79
C VAL A 96 1.52 -1.20 11.33
N THR A 97 1.16 -0.40 12.32
CA THR A 97 -0.20 -0.28 12.81
C THR A 97 -0.79 1.02 12.30
N LEU A 98 -1.98 0.95 11.76
CA LEU A 98 -2.68 2.09 11.20
C LEU A 98 -3.79 2.55 12.15
N PHE A 99 -3.87 3.88 12.33
CA PHE A 99 -4.95 4.54 13.03
C PHE A 99 -5.65 5.51 12.07
N ASP A 100 -6.97 5.56 12.17
CA ASP A 100 -7.81 6.45 11.38
C ASP A 100 -8.71 7.25 12.31
N GLY A 101 -8.59 8.58 12.30
CA GLY A 101 -9.33 9.44 13.22
C GLY A 101 -9.04 9.18 14.71
N GLY A 102 -7.90 8.57 15.03
CA GLY A 102 -7.51 8.18 16.39
C GLY A 102 -7.97 6.77 16.80
N GLU A 103 -8.72 6.07 15.95
CA GLU A 103 -9.15 4.69 16.20
C GLU A 103 -8.26 3.68 15.46
N TYR A 104 -8.09 2.50 16.04
CA TYR A 104 -7.33 1.43 15.41
C TYR A 104 -8.03 0.96 14.13
N ALA A 105 -7.32 1.05 13.00
CA ALA A 105 -7.84 0.69 11.68
C ALA A 105 -7.35 -0.68 11.20
N GLY A 106 -6.18 -1.11 11.65
CA GLY A 106 -5.63 -2.42 11.28
C GLY A 106 -4.10 -2.46 11.31
N ASP A 107 -3.56 -3.63 11.03
CA ASP A 107 -2.13 -3.87 10.92
C ASP A 107 -1.77 -4.26 9.49
N ALA A 108 -0.59 -3.85 9.08
CA ALA A 108 -0.03 -4.19 7.78
C ALA A 108 1.46 -4.46 7.88
N ARG A 109 2.05 -4.89 6.80
CA ARG A 109 3.49 -4.94 6.64
C ARG A 109 3.89 -4.06 5.46
N ILE A 110 4.89 -3.23 5.67
CA ILE A 110 5.50 -2.45 4.58
C ILE A 110 6.81 -3.10 4.14
N GLU A 111 7.11 -2.96 2.86
CA GLU A 111 8.44 -3.19 2.31
C GLU A 111 9.27 -1.91 2.42
N ASP A 112 10.56 -2.00 2.08
CA ASP A 112 11.42 -0.82 1.99
C ASP A 112 10.86 0.20 0.99
N ILE A 113 10.67 1.44 1.46
CA ILE A 113 10.15 2.53 0.64
C ILE A 113 11.20 3.64 0.55
N ALA A 114 11.85 3.73 -0.60
CA ALA A 114 12.80 4.79 -0.88
C ALA A 114 12.12 6.18 -0.94
N PRO A 115 12.86 7.27 -0.71
CA PRO A 115 12.36 8.62 -0.88
C PRO A 115 11.69 8.82 -2.25
N GLY A 116 10.54 9.47 -2.26
CA GLY A 116 9.74 9.71 -3.47
C GLY A 116 8.99 8.50 -4.02
N SER A 117 9.19 7.31 -3.48
CA SER A 117 8.51 6.09 -3.93
C SER A 117 7.11 5.95 -3.33
N THR A 118 6.23 5.27 -4.07
CA THR A 118 4.86 4.97 -3.64
C THR A 118 4.65 3.47 -3.51
N ARG A 119 3.90 3.06 -2.49
CA ARG A 119 3.48 1.66 -2.26
C ARG A 119 2.01 1.60 -1.91
N LEU A 120 1.36 0.51 -2.32
CA LEU A 120 0.03 0.15 -1.85
C LEU A 120 0.17 -0.77 -0.64
N ILE A 121 -0.58 -0.47 0.40
CA ILE A 121 -0.59 -1.21 1.66
C ILE A 121 -2.04 -1.57 1.95
N SER A 122 -2.33 -2.83 2.23
CA SER A 122 -3.65 -3.28 2.68
C SER A 122 -3.59 -3.64 4.16
N TYR A 123 -4.62 -3.29 4.92
CA TYR A 123 -4.63 -3.46 6.38
C TYR A 123 -5.91 -4.08 6.94
N ALA A 124 -7.02 -4.09 6.20
CA ALA A 124 -8.28 -4.64 6.64
C ALA A 124 -9.13 -5.12 5.44
N LEU A 125 -10.22 -5.84 5.70
CA LEU A 125 -11.22 -6.17 4.70
C LEU A 125 -12.34 -5.13 4.74
N ASP A 126 -12.67 -4.52 3.60
CA ASP A 126 -13.82 -3.61 3.50
C ASP A 126 -15.11 -4.38 3.21
N LEU A 127 -15.94 -4.56 4.24
CA LEU A 127 -17.22 -5.27 4.14
C LEU A 127 -18.36 -4.41 3.55
N GLU A 128 -18.20 -3.10 3.50
CA GLU A 128 -19.21 -2.19 2.97
C GLU A 128 -19.19 -2.12 1.44
N THR A 129 -18.07 -2.51 0.82
CA THR A 129 -17.93 -2.53 -0.63
C THR A 129 -17.98 -3.97 -1.14
N GLU A 130 -18.82 -4.22 -2.12
CA GLU A 130 -18.93 -5.50 -2.82
C GLU A 130 -18.55 -5.33 -4.29
N VAL A 131 -17.80 -6.29 -4.82
CA VAL A 131 -17.38 -6.33 -6.22
C VAL A 131 -17.82 -7.65 -6.83
N ALA A 132 -18.68 -7.57 -7.82
CA ALA A 132 -19.08 -8.73 -8.64
C ALA A 132 -18.24 -8.73 -9.93
N VAL A 133 -17.65 -9.88 -10.24
CA VAL A 133 -16.81 -10.08 -11.43
C VAL A 133 -17.53 -11.00 -12.41
N GLU A 134 -17.76 -10.51 -13.62
CA GLU A 134 -18.36 -11.28 -14.70
C GLU A 134 -17.40 -11.37 -15.88
N ASN A 135 -16.93 -12.56 -16.18
CA ASN A 135 -16.15 -12.82 -17.38
C ASN A 135 -17.07 -13.14 -18.55
N LYS A 136 -17.00 -12.36 -19.61
CA LYS A 136 -17.73 -12.63 -20.85
C LYS A 136 -17.03 -13.72 -21.65
N ALA A 137 -17.80 -14.37 -22.52
CA ALA A 137 -17.24 -15.34 -23.47
C ALA A 137 -16.15 -14.70 -24.34
N GLU A 138 -15.16 -15.49 -24.69
CA GLU A 138 -14.10 -15.06 -25.58
C GLU A 138 -14.64 -14.86 -26.99
N GLU A 139 -14.44 -13.67 -27.54
CA GLU A 139 -14.82 -13.34 -28.92
C GLU A 139 -13.62 -13.54 -29.84
N ARG A 140 -13.86 -14.22 -30.96
CA ARG A 140 -12.86 -14.49 -32.00
C ARG A 140 -13.31 -13.90 -33.31
N GLU A 141 -12.53 -13.00 -33.87
CA GLU A 141 -12.75 -12.37 -35.16
C GLU A 141 -11.61 -12.72 -36.12
N THR A 142 -11.94 -13.26 -37.28
CA THR A 142 -10.91 -13.50 -38.31
C THR A 142 -10.66 -12.19 -39.06
N THR A 143 -9.48 -11.63 -38.86
CA THR A 143 -9.08 -10.32 -39.41
C THR A 143 -8.37 -10.42 -40.76
N LEU A 144 -7.81 -11.58 -41.10
CA LEU A 144 -7.09 -11.80 -42.36
C LEU A 144 -7.18 -13.27 -42.74
N LEU A 145 -7.47 -13.54 -44.00
CA LEU A 145 -7.34 -14.83 -44.65
C LEU A 145 -6.42 -14.69 -45.84
N GLN A 146 -5.35 -15.45 -45.88
CA GLN A 146 -4.39 -15.41 -46.95
C GLN A 146 -4.03 -16.84 -47.41
N ILE A 147 -4.08 -17.05 -48.72
CA ILE A 147 -3.59 -18.32 -49.35
C ILE A 147 -2.20 -18.04 -49.88
N SER A 148 -1.24 -18.82 -49.39
CA SER A 148 0.16 -18.71 -49.85
C SER A 148 0.80 -20.07 -49.90
N LYS A 149 1.49 -20.37 -50.99
CA LYS A 149 2.18 -21.65 -51.19
C LYS A 149 1.33 -22.91 -50.92
N GLY A 150 0.05 -22.84 -51.32
CA GLY A 150 -0.89 -23.96 -51.12
C GLY A 150 -1.45 -24.13 -49.67
N GLY A 151 -1.06 -23.22 -48.76
CA GLY A 151 -1.55 -23.20 -47.37
C GLY A 151 -2.50 -22.02 -47.11
N LEU A 152 -3.53 -22.26 -46.32
CA LEU A 152 -4.45 -21.20 -45.80
C LEU A 152 -3.89 -20.64 -44.47
N HIS A 153 -3.58 -19.38 -44.47
CA HIS A 153 -3.17 -18.64 -43.26
C HIS A 153 -4.30 -17.74 -42.78
N ALA A 154 -4.77 -17.96 -41.54
CA ALA A 154 -5.78 -17.13 -40.91
C ALA A 154 -5.19 -16.36 -39.75
N LYS A 155 -5.39 -15.03 -39.72
CA LYS A 155 -5.08 -14.20 -38.57
C LYS A 155 -6.37 -13.93 -37.80
N GLN A 156 -6.38 -14.25 -36.53
CA GLN A 156 -7.51 -14.03 -35.66
C GLN A 156 -7.20 -13.02 -34.57
N LYS A 157 -8.15 -12.14 -34.29
CA LYS A 157 -8.17 -11.27 -33.14
C LYS A 157 -9.04 -11.94 -32.06
N ILE A 158 -8.45 -12.15 -30.91
CA ILE A 158 -9.14 -12.70 -29.75
C ILE A 158 -9.38 -11.57 -28.76
N SER A 159 -10.61 -11.42 -28.31
CA SER A 159 -11.00 -10.40 -27.34
C SER A 159 -11.59 -11.06 -26.09
N ARG A 160 -11.12 -10.61 -24.91
CA ARG A 160 -11.66 -10.99 -23.61
C ARG A 160 -12.20 -9.77 -22.90
N LYS A 161 -13.38 -9.89 -22.31
CA LYS A 161 -14.01 -8.82 -21.57
C LYS A 161 -14.38 -9.30 -20.16
N THR A 162 -13.95 -8.55 -19.16
CA THR A 162 -14.36 -8.73 -17.77
C THR A 162 -15.10 -7.50 -17.31
N ASN A 163 -16.30 -7.67 -16.78
CA ASN A 163 -17.10 -6.61 -16.18
C ASN A 163 -16.93 -6.67 -14.66
N TYR A 164 -16.72 -5.53 -14.06
CA TYR A 164 -16.70 -5.34 -12.61
C TYR A 164 -17.89 -4.47 -12.23
N THR A 165 -18.79 -5.00 -11.40
CA THR A 165 -19.90 -4.25 -10.82
C THR A 165 -19.57 -3.99 -9.36
N ILE A 166 -19.44 -2.71 -9.00
CA ILE A 166 -19.07 -2.28 -7.67
C ILE A 166 -20.28 -1.70 -6.97
N LYS A 167 -20.59 -2.21 -5.78
CA LYS A 167 -21.65 -1.71 -4.91
C LYS A 167 -21.00 -1.19 -3.62
N ASN A 168 -21.14 0.10 -3.37
CA ASN A 168 -20.73 0.75 -2.12
C ASN A 168 -21.97 0.97 -1.25
N SER A 169 -21.98 0.43 -0.04
CA SER A 169 -23.06 0.56 0.95
C SER A 169 -22.77 1.61 2.02
N SER A 170 -21.56 2.21 2.00
CA SER A 170 -21.21 3.30 2.91
C SER A 170 -21.85 4.62 2.48
N ASP A 171 -21.79 5.60 3.38
CA ASP A 171 -22.33 6.97 3.16
C ASP A 171 -21.34 7.92 2.47
N HIS A 172 -20.14 7.45 2.15
CA HIS A 172 -19.10 8.24 1.51
C HIS A 172 -18.55 7.59 0.24
N ALA A 173 -17.99 8.43 -0.64
CA ALA A 173 -17.36 7.96 -1.86
C ALA A 173 -16.03 7.25 -1.55
N LYS A 174 -15.83 6.09 -2.19
CA LYS A 174 -14.60 5.30 -2.07
C LYS A 174 -13.89 5.20 -3.41
N LYS A 175 -12.56 5.16 -3.36
CA LYS A 175 -11.72 4.95 -4.53
C LYS A 175 -11.29 3.49 -4.59
N VAL A 176 -11.87 2.74 -5.53
CA VAL A 176 -11.58 1.32 -5.69
C VAL A 176 -10.54 1.12 -6.80
N LEU A 177 -9.44 0.47 -6.47
CA LEU A 177 -8.42 0.04 -7.40
C LEU A 177 -8.63 -1.45 -7.71
N ILE A 178 -8.72 -1.79 -8.98
CA ILE A 178 -8.81 -3.17 -9.43
C ILE A 178 -7.42 -3.64 -9.81
N GLU A 179 -6.87 -4.56 -9.02
CA GLU A 179 -5.57 -5.15 -9.25
C GLU A 179 -5.70 -6.44 -10.08
N ARG A 180 -4.88 -6.55 -11.13
CA ARG A 180 -4.85 -7.72 -12.00
C ARG A 180 -3.42 -8.03 -12.43
N PRO A 181 -3.09 -9.32 -12.61
CA PRO A 181 -1.83 -9.70 -13.23
C PRO A 181 -1.71 -9.10 -14.64
N VAL A 182 -0.54 -8.57 -14.95
CA VAL A 182 -0.23 -8.09 -16.30
C VAL A 182 0.27 -9.26 -17.14
N ASP A 183 -0.45 -9.57 -18.19
CA ASP A 183 -0.03 -10.54 -19.20
C ASP A 183 0.52 -9.77 -20.41
N PRO A 184 1.83 -9.84 -20.70
CA PRO A 184 2.46 -9.08 -21.77
C PRO A 184 2.00 -9.51 -23.17
N THR A 185 1.35 -10.68 -23.31
CA THR A 185 0.81 -11.16 -24.59
C THR A 185 -0.50 -10.50 -24.97
N TRP A 186 -1.17 -9.81 -24.02
CA TRP A 186 -2.43 -9.13 -24.24
C TRP A 186 -2.26 -7.62 -24.27
N LYS A 187 -2.96 -7.00 -25.21
CA LYS A 187 -3.08 -5.55 -25.27
C LYS A 187 -4.37 -5.12 -24.56
N TYR A 188 -4.24 -4.34 -23.50
CA TYR A 188 -5.39 -3.76 -22.82
C TYR A 188 -6.04 -2.67 -23.67
N ALA A 189 -7.35 -2.80 -23.89
CA ALA A 189 -8.08 -1.90 -24.75
C ALA A 189 -8.86 -0.83 -23.95
N ASN A 190 -9.54 -1.25 -22.85
CA ASN A 190 -10.35 -0.35 -22.05
C ASN A 190 -10.71 -1.01 -20.68
N PRO A 191 -10.52 -0.36 -19.53
CA PRO A 191 -9.70 0.86 -19.41
C PRO A 191 -8.21 0.56 -19.62
N GLN A 192 -7.46 1.59 -19.97
CA GLN A 192 -5.99 1.49 -19.94
C GLN A 192 -5.55 1.32 -18.47
N PRO A 193 -4.55 0.49 -18.18
CA PRO A 193 -4.02 0.39 -16.83
C PRO A 193 -3.45 1.73 -16.41
N ALA A 194 -3.90 2.23 -15.25
CA ALA A 194 -3.45 3.53 -14.74
C ALA A 194 -2.02 3.46 -14.20
N GLU A 195 -1.66 2.30 -13.64
CA GLU A 195 -0.35 2.07 -13.02
C GLU A 195 0.03 0.60 -13.13
N THR A 196 1.33 0.34 -13.19
CA THR A 196 1.90 -0.98 -12.96
C THR A 196 2.54 -0.98 -11.59
N THR A 197 2.00 -1.77 -10.67
CA THR A 197 2.56 -1.96 -9.34
C THR A 197 3.19 -3.33 -9.25
N ARG A 198 4.18 -3.50 -8.38
CA ARG A 198 4.61 -4.83 -7.97
C ARG A 198 3.59 -5.32 -6.95
N SER A 199 2.94 -6.44 -7.22
CA SER A 199 2.16 -7.15 -6.20
C SER A 199 3.09 -7.78 -5.18
N LEU A 200 2.69 -7.76 -3.96
CA LEU A 200 3.31 -8.50 -2.87
C LEU A 200 3.02 -9.99 -3.00
#